data_04456c57efa36b1248e80754e817606a
#
_entry.id   04456c57efa36b1248e80754e817606a
#
_cell.length_a   1.000
_cell.length_b   1.000
_cell.length_c   1.000
_cell.angle_alpha   90.00
_cell.angle_beta   90.00
_cell.angle_gamma   90.00
#
_symmetry.space_group_name_H-M   'P 1'
#
loop_
_entity.id
_entity.type
_entity.pdbx_description
1 polymer ?
#
loop_
_entity_poly.entity_id
_entity_poly.type
_entity_poly.pdbx_seq_one_letter_code
_entity_poly.pdbx_strand_id
1 'polypeptide(L)'
;TTNSCVSVLEGGKPRVIENVEGDRTTPSIVAYTDEGEILVGQSAKRQAVTNPHNTLFAVKRLIGRKFKDDVVQKDIKMVPYKIVEADNGDAWVEARGEKMAPPQVSAEVLRKMKKTAEDYLGEPVTEAVITVPAYFNDSQRQATKDAGKIAGLDVKRIINEPTAAALAYGMD
;
A
#
# COMPACT_ATOMS: atom_id res chain seq x y z
N THR A 1 4.27 -7.82 -3.38
CA THR A 1 3.14 -7.25 -2.70
C THR A 1 1.99 -6.87 -3.61
N THR A 2 1.41 -7.90 -4.19
CA THR A 2 0.28 -7.77 -5.10
C THR A 2 -1.03 -7.51 -4.35
N ASN A 3 -1.12 -8.02 -3.13
CA ASN A 3 -2.33 -7.93 -2.31
C ASN A 3 -2.01 -7.47 -0.89
N SER A 4 -3.00 -6.85 -0.26
CA SER A 4 -2.96 -6.46 1.13
C SER A 4 -4.03 -7.21 1.92
N CYS A 5 -3.79 -7.38 3.21
CA CYS A 5 -4.68 -8.11 4.11
C CYS A 5 -4.68 -7.37 5.45
N VAL A 6 -5.84 -7.30 6.09
CA VAL A 6 -5.94 -6.71 7.43
C VAL A 6 -6.48 -7.74 8.41
N SER A 7 -5.91 -7.74 9.61
CA SER A 7 -6.29 -8.65 10.69
C SER A 7 -6.42 -7.86 11.99
N VAL A 8 -7.32 -8.29 12.84
CA VAL A 8 -7.52 -7.74 14.18
C VAL A 8 -7.52 -8.89 15.20
N LEU A 9 -7.26 -8.54 16.47
CA LEU A 9 -7.38 -9.51 17.55
C LEU A 9 -8.84 -9.54 18.04
N GLU A 10 -9.43 -10.72 18.05
CA GLU A 10 -10.77 -10.95 18.52
C GLU A 10 -10.76 -12.14 19.48
N GLY A 11 -11.07 -11.89 20.74
CA GLY A 11 -10.99 -12.92 21.76
C GLY A 11 -9.58 -13.49 21.95
N GLY A 12 -8.56 -12.66 21.75
CA GLY A 12 -7.15 -13.05 21.87
C GLY A 12 -6.60 -13.79 20.65
N LYS A 13 -7.41 -13.96 19.60
CA LYS A 13 -6.98 -14.64 18.35
C LYS A 13 -6.99 -13.70 17.17
N PRO A 14 -6.00 -13.78 16.26
CA PRO A 14 -6.03 -12.99 15.05
C PRO A 14 -7.18 -13.45 14.14
N ARG A 15 -7.88 -12.47 13.58
CA ARG A 15 -8.92 -12.71 12.59
C ARG A 15 -8.70 -11.82 11.38
N VAL A 16 -8.61 -12.44 10.21
CA VAL A 16 -8.54 -11.72 8.94
C VAL A 16 -9.92 -11.18 8.60
N ILE A 17 -9.99 -9.89 8.27
CA ILE A 17 -11.26 -9.21 8.02
C ILE A 17 -11.51 -9.16 6.51
N GLU A 18 -12.73 -9.54 6.12
CA GLU A 18 -13.19 -9.40 4.75
C GLU A 18 -13.46 -7.94 4.42
N ASN A 19 -13.10 -7.55 3.20
CA ASN A 19 -13.38 -6.20 2.72
C ASN A 19 -14.85 -6.06 2.28
N VAL A 20 -15.22 -4.89 1.79
CA VAL A 20 -16.59 -4.58 1.38
C VAL A 20 -17.05 -5.48 0.22
N GLU A 21 -16.14 -6.02 -0.57
CA GLU A 21 -16.43 -6.96 -1.65
C GLU A 21 -16.54 -8.41 -1.17
N GLY A 22 -16.29 -8.67 0.12
CA GLY A 22 -16.36 -10.02 0.70
C GLY A 22 -15.05 -10.82 0.56
N ASP A 23 -13.96 -10.18 0.16
CA ASP A 23 -12.67 -10.83 -0.01
C ASP A 23 -11.74 -10.59 1.18
N ARG A 24 -10.92 -11.58 1.50
CA ARG A 24 -9.94 -11.48 2.59
C ARG A 24 -8.69 -10.72 2.20
N THR A 25 -8.43 -10.60 0.91
CA THR A 25 -7.31 -9.82 0.39
C THR A 25 -7.83 -8.70 -0.49
N THR A 26 -7.08 -7.61 -0.53
CA THR A 26 -7.40 -6.44 -1.34
C THR A 26 -6.23 -6.20 -2.29
N PRO A 27 -6.47 -6.13 -3.61
CA PRO A 27 -5.39 -5.78 -4.53
C PRO A 27 -4.77 -4.43 -4.15
N SER A 28 -3.43 -4.39 -4.10
CA SER A 28 -2.69 -3.16 -3.76
C SER A 28 -2.59 -2.26 -4.99
N ILE A 29 -3.75 -1.86 -5.51
CA ILE A 29 -3.91 -1.07 -6.74
C ILE A 29 -4.73 0.16 -6.42
N VAL A 30 -4.27 1.31 -6.90
CA VAL A 30 -4.95 2.60 -6.71
C VAL A 30 -5.16 3.25 -8.07
N ALA A 31 -6.38 3.65 -8.35
CA ALA A 31 -6.73 4.33 -9.60
C ALA A 31 -7.30 5.72 -9.34
N TYR A 32 -6.93 6.64 -10.21
CA TYR A 32 -7.39 8.03 -10.16
C TYR A 32 -8.27 8.27 -11.41
N THR A 33 -9.56 8.50 -11.19
CA THR A 33 -10.52 8.60 -12.28
C THR A 33 -10.64 10.03 -12.83
N ASP A 34 -11.28 10.16 -13.99
CA ASP A 34 -11.55 11.46 -14.62
C ASP A 34 -12.43 12.37 -13.75
N GLU A 35 -13.32 11.75 -12.96
CA GLU A 35 -14.25 12.48 -12.09
C GLU A 35 -13.61 12.88 -10.75
N GLY A 36 -12.31 12.60 -10.55
CA GLY A 36 -11.60 12.91 -9.34
C GLY A 36 -11.79 11.89 -8.21
N GLU A 37 -12.34 10.74 -8.52
CA GLU A 37 -12.45 9.64 -7.55
C GLU A 37 -11.12 8.90 -7.40
N ILE A 38 -10.90 8.35 -6.21
CA ILE A 38 -9.77 7.45 -5.93
C ILE A 38 -10.36 6.08 -5.66
N LEU A 39 -10.02 5.12 -6.52
CA LEU A 39 -10.45 3.74 -6.37
C LEU A 39 -9.30 2.91 -5.80
N VAL A 40 -9.59 2.00 -4.88
CA VAL A 40 -8.58 1.14 -4.27
C VAL A 40 -9.05 -0.30 -4.29
N GLY A 41 -8.15 -1.20 -4.64
CA GLY A 41 -8.41 -2.63 -4.61
C GLY A 41 -9.09 -3.13 -5.88
N GLN A 42 -10.11 -3.97 -5.72
CA GLN A 42 -10.75 -4.65 -6.84
C GLN A 42 -11.38 -3.68 -7.84
N SER A 43 -11.99 -2.60 -7.37
CA SER A 43 -12.58 -1.57 -8.26
C SER A 43 -11.51 -0.89 -9.12
N ALA A 44 -10.34 -0.61 -8.53
CA ALA A 44 -9.21 -0.06 -9.28
C ALA A 44 -8.71 -1.07 -10.32
N LYS A 45 -8.59 -2.32 -9.95
CA LYS A 45 -8.14 -3.39 -10.84
C LYS A 45 -9.05 -3.57 -12.04
N ARG A 46 -10.38 -3.55 -11.82
CA ARG A 46 -11.36 -3.76 -12.89
C ARG A 46 -11.26 -2.72 -13.99
N GLN A 47 -11.02 -1.46 -13.66
CA GLN A 47 -10.97 -0.37 -14.62
C GLN A 47 -9.55 -0.12 -15.16
N ALA A 48 -8.56 -0.92 -14.77
CA ALA A 48 -7.18 -0.74 -15.22
C ALA A 48 -7.04 -0.79 -16.75
N VAL A 49 -7.80 -1.65 -17.40
CA VAL A 49 -7.77 -1.81 -18.86
C VAL A 49 -8.18 -0.52 -19.58
N THR A 50 -9.13 0.21 -19.03
CA THR A 50 -9.64 1.45 -19.63
C THR A 50 -8.93 2.71 -19.11
N ASN A 51 -8.10 2.59 -18.06
CA ASN A 51 -7.42 3.72 -17.45
C ASN A 51 -5.99 3.33 -17.03
N PRO A 52 -5.18 2.75 -17.94
CA PRO A 52 -3.89 2.18 -17.55
C PRO A 52 -2.88 3.22 -17.07
N HIS A 53 -2.93 4.45 -17.58
CA HIS A 53 -1.94 5.48 -17.23
C HIS A 53 -2.17 6.08 -15.84
N ASN A 54 -3.35 5.91 -15.26
CA ASN A 54 -3.71 6.46 -13.95
C ASN A 54 -4.10 5.39 -12.95
N THR A 55 -3.72 4.15 -13.23
CA THR A 55 -3.91 3.01 -12.32
C THR A 55 -2.54 2.53 -11.86
N LEU A 56 -2.26 2.74 -10.57
CA LEU A 56 -0.95 2.53 -9.99
C LEU A 56 -0.91 1.20 -9.23
N PHE A 57 0.09 0.40 -9.52
CA PHE A 57 0.33 -0.88 -8.85
C PHE A 57 1.83 -1.08 -8.62
N ALA A 58 2.19 -1.99 -7.74
CA ALA A 58 3.57 -2.27 -7.38
C ALA A 58 4.35 -1.04 -6.88
N VAL A 59 3.65 -0.05 -6.36
CA VAL A 59 4.26 1.20 -5.88
C VAL A 59 5.17 0.94 -4.68
N LYS A 60 4.94 -0.11 -3.94
CA LYS A 60 5.79 -0.55 -2.84
C LYS A 60 7.25 -0.76 -3.27
N ARG A 61 7.46 -1.15 -4.53
CA ARG A 61 8.82 -1.32 -5.09
C ARG A 61 9.57 -0.01 -5.23
N LEU A 62 8.85 1.11 -5.28
CA LEU A 62 9.43 2.44 -5.48
C LEU A 62 9.62 3.19 -4.17
N ILE A 63 8.97 2.75 -3.10
CA ILE A 63 8.97 3.47 -1.83
C ILE A 63 10.40 3.56 -1.28
N GLY A 64 10.80 4.77 -0.87
CA GLY A 64 12.13 5.00 -0.32
C GLY A 64 13.28 4.87 -1.31
N ARG A 65 13.02 4.79 -2.61
CA ARG A 65 14.05 4.63 -3.64
C ARG A 65 14.32 5.93 -4.40
N LYS A 66 15.52 6.00 -4.99
CA LYS A 66 15.89 7.10 -5.86
C LYS A 66 15.50 6.77 -7.30
N PHE A 67 15.13 7.80 -8.06
CA PHE A 67 14.74 7.64 -9.46
C PHE A 67 15.84 6.93 -10.29
N LYS A 68 17.09 7.22 -10.01
CA LYS A 68 18.23 6.65 -10.75
C LYS A 68 18.61 5.23 -10.35
N ASP A 69 17.97 4.66 -9.33
CA ASP A 69 18.22 3.28 -8.93
C ASP A 69 17.88 2.31 -10.07
N ASP A 70 18.70 1.27 -10.25
CA ASP A 70 18.53 0.29 -11.32
C ASP A 70 17.14 -0.38 -11.30
N VAL A 71 16.64 -0.70 -10.12
CA VAL A 71 15.31 -1.30 -9.94
C VAL A 71 14.24 -0.37 -10.51
N VAL A 72 14.35 0.93 -10.21
CA VAL A 72 13.39 1.94 -10.67
C VAL A 72 13.49 2.08 -12.20
N GLN A 73 14.68 2.14 -12.75
CA GLN A 73 14.89 2.27 -14.19
C GLN A 73 14.31 1.08 -14.97
N LYS A 74 14.37 -0.12 -14.39
CA LYS A 74 13.73 -1.30 -14.97
C LYS A 74 12.21 -1.20 -14.93
N ASP A 75 11.66 -0.75 -13.81
CA ASP A 75 10.22 -0.63 -13.63
C ASP A 75 9.60 0.41 -14.58
N ILE A 76 10.31 1.49 -14.89
CA ILE A 76 9.86 2.50 -15.85
C ILE A 76 9.46 1.87 -17.20
N LYS A 77 10.21 0.86 -17.62
CA LYS A 77 9.96 0.17 -18.91
C LYS A 77 8.83 -0.85 -18.85
N MET A 78 8.40 -1.22 -17.64
CA MET A 78 7.46 -2.34 -17.43
C MET A 78 6.06 -1.89 -17.07
N VAL A 79 5.88 -0.66 -16.59
CA VAL A 79 4.58 -0.18 -16.12
C VAL A 79 3.97 0.83 -17.08
N PRO A 80 2.64 0.87 -17.21
CA PRO A 80 1.98 1.83 -18.12
C PRO A 80 1.86 3.23 -17.55
N TYR A 81 1.98 3.41 -16.23
CA TYR A 81 1.95 4.73 -15.60
C TYR A 81 3.34 5.36 -15.59
N LYS A 82 3.39 6.64 -15.32
CA LYS A 82 4.67 7.39 -15.31
C LYS A 82 5.34 7.31 -13.94
N ILE A 83 6.63 6.96 -13.96
CA ILE A 83 7.52 7.11 -12.82
C ILE A 83 8.38 8.33 -13.14
N VAL A 84 8.45 9.28 -12.22
CA VAL A 84 9.11 10.57 -12.43
C VAL A 84 10.13 10.83 -11.34
N GLU A 85 11.04 11.77 -11.60
CA GLU A 85 12.05 12.18 -10.63
C GLU A 85 11.54 13.40 -9.85
N ALA A 86 11.55 13.31 -8.52
CA ALA A 86 11.24 14.45 -7.66
C ALA A 86 12.45 15.40 -7.57
N ASP A 87 12.24 16.60 -7.06
CA ASP A 87 13.31 17.62 -6.94
C ASP A 87 14.50 17.12 -6.13
N ASN A 88 14.26 16.26 -5.15
CA ASN A 88 15.32 15.67 -4.32
C ASN A 88 15.92 14.39 -4.91
N GLY A 89 15.49 13.98 -6.11
CA GLY A 89 15.96 12.78 -6.77
C GLY A 89 15.21 11.50 -6.42
N ASP A 90 14.20 11.57 -5.58
CA ASP A 90 13.40 10.40 -5.24
C ASP A 90 12.55 9.92 -6.42
N ALA A 91 12.24 8.62 -6.45
CA ALA A 91 11.30 8.06 -7.42
C ALA A 91 9.88 8.43 -6.98
N TRP A 92 9.18 9.18 -7.81
CA TRP A 92 7.78 9.53 -7.63
C TRP A 92 6.95 8.95 -8.77
N VAL A 93 5.65 9.03 -8.65
CA VAL A 93 4.71 8.59 -9.68
C VAL A 93 3.82 9.75 -10.10
N GLU A 94 3.22 9.63 -11.28
CA GLU A 94 2.31 10.64 -11.78
C GLU A 94 0.99 10.02 -12.19
N ALA A 95 -0.11 10.63 -11.76
CA ALA A 95 -1.45 10.27 -12.18
C ALA A 95 -2.26 11.55 -12.32
N ARG A 96 -3.05 11.63 -13.39
CA ARG A 96 -3.87 12.83 -13.69
C ARG A 96 -3.05 14.11 -13.72
N GLY A 97 -1.81 14.04 -14.19
CA GLY A 97 -0.92 15.20 -14.27
C GLY A 97 -0.35 15.65 -12.93
N GLU A 98 -0.63 14.94 -11.85
CA GLU A 98 -0.11 15.26 -10.52
C GLU A 98 1.01 14.29 -10.13
N LYS A 99 2.12 14.85 -9.66
CA LYS A 99 3.24 14.07 -9.14
C LYS A 99 3.00 13.76 -7.67
N MET A 100 3.20 12.50 -7.31
CA MET A 100 2.96 12.01 -5.95
C MET A 100 4.12 11.16 -5.47
N ALA A 101 4.46 11.29 -4.19
CA ALA A 101 5.40 10.40 -3.54
C ALA A 101 4.76 9.02 -3.33
N PRO A 102 5.52 7.92 -3.45
CA PRO A 102 4.99 6.59 -3.20
C PRO A 102 4.25 6.42 -1.86
N PRO A 103 4.69 7.02 -0.74
CA PRO A 103 3.92 6.94 0.51
C PRO A 103 2.50 7.48 0.42
N GLN A 104 2.26 8.50 -0.41
CA GLN A 104 0.92 9.06 -0.60
C GLN A 104 -0.01 8.05 -1.28
N VAL A 105 0.51 7.29 -2.25
CA VAL A 105 -0.25 6.25 -2.93
C VAL A 105 -0.48 5.05 -2.00
N SER A 106 0.57 4.63 -1.31
CA SER A 106 0.47 3.53 -0.33
C SER A 106 -0.52 3.85 0.78
N ALA A 107 -0.62 5.12 1.17
CA ALA A 107 -1.58 5.57 2.18
C ALA A 107 -3.02 5.31 1.75
N GLU A 108 -3.33 5.36 0.46
CA GLU A 108 -4.68 5.06 -0.03
C GLU A 108 -5.04 3.59 0.20
N VAL A 109 -4.09 2.68 0.01
CA VAL A 109 -4.28 1.26 0.33
C VAL A 109 -4.49 1.08 1.83
N LEU A 110 -3.68 1.75 2.64
CA LEU A 110 -3.79 1.68 4.11
C LEU A 110 -5.11 2.26 4.61
N ARG A 111 -5.62 3.32 3.98
CA ARG A 111 -6.95 3.87 4.32
C ARG A 111 -8.05 2.84 4.06
N LYS A 112 -7.95 2.11 2.96
CA LYS A 112 -8.90 1.03 2.65
C LYS A 112 -8.85 -0.05 3.72
N MET A 113 -7.65 -0.45 4.15
CA MET A 113 -7.46 -1.46 5.20
C MET A 113 -7.99 -0.95 6.55
N LYS A 114 -7.70 0.30 6.89
CA LYS A 114 -8.19 0.96 8.10
C LYS A 114 -9.72 0.96 8.13
N LYS A 115 -10.35 1.40 7.04
CA LYS A 115 -11.81 1.43 6.93
C LYS A 115 -12.41 0.03 7.04
N THR A 116 -11.80 -0.96 6.42
CA THR A 116 -12.23 -2.35 6.49
C THR A 116 -12.26 -2.83 7.95
N ALA A 117 -11.20 -2.54 8.71
CA ALA A 117 -11.13 -2.89 10.12
C ALA A 117 -12.15 -2.11 10.95
N GLU A 118 -12.31 -0.82 10.69
CA GLU A 118 -13.28 0.03 11.41
C GLU A 118 -14.72 -0.42 11.19
N ASP A 119 -15.06 -0.76 9.96
CA ASP A 119 -16.41 -1.25 9.64
C ASP A 119 -16.73 -2.57 10.37
N TYR A 120 -15.74 -3.43 10.49
CA TYR A 120 -15.89 -4.69 11.21
C TYR A 120 -16.03 -4.49 12.72
N LEU A 121 -15.13 -3.65 13.29
CA LEU A 121 -15.08 -3.44 14.74
C LEU A 121 -16.16 -2.48 15.24
N GLY A 122 -16.71 -1.64 14.38
CA GLY A 122 -17.69 -0.62 14.76
C GLY A 122 -17.09 0.52 15.57
N GLU A 123 -15.77 0.72 15.50
CA GLU A 123 -15.06 1.77 16.23
C GLU A 123 -13.85 2.26 15.44
N PRO A 124 -13.31 3.46 15.75
CA PRO A 124 -12.12 3.97 15.08
C PRO A 124 -10.91 3.08 15.33
N VAL A 125 -10.09 2.90 14.30
CA VAL A 125 -8.81 2.22 14.37
C VAL A 125 -7.70 3.27 14.28
N THR A 126 -6.87 3.36 15.30
CA THR A 126 -5.85 4.39 15.41
C THR A 126 -4.43 3.87 15.36
N GLU A 127 -4.23 2.59 15.63
CA GLU A 127 -2.93 1.97 15.71
C GLU A 127 -2.82 0.76 14.78
N ALA A 128 -1.62 0.52 14.25
CA ALA A 128 -1.39 -0.61 13.38
C ALA A 128 0.04 -1.12 13.49
N VAL A 129 0.21 -2.39 13.16
CA VAL A 129 1.50 -3.01 12.85
C VAL A 129 1.49 -3.30 11.36
N ILE A 130 2.54 -2.90 10.66
CA ILE A 130 2.63 -3.05 9.20
C ILE A 130 3.80 -3.98 8.88
N THR A 131 3.58 -4.90 7.95
CA THR A 131 4.64 -5.79 7.49
C THR A 131 5.29 -5.27 6.22
N VAL A 132 6.59 -5.53 6.08
CA VAL A 132 7.40 -5.11 4.93
C VAL A 132 8.29 -6.26 4.48
N PRO A 133 8.73 -6.27 3.20
CA PRO A 133 9.72 -7.24 2.76
C PRO A 133 11.00 -7.15 3.59
N ALA A 134 11.66 -8.30 3.79
CA ALA A 134 12.89 -8.34 4.58
C ALA A 134 14.01 -7.49 3.98
N TYR A 135 14.02 -7.29 2.66
CA TYR A 135 15.05 -6.50 1.97
C TYR A 135 14.88 -4.98 2.15
N PHE A 136 13.80 -4.51 2.74
CA PHE A 136 13.59 -3.08 2.97
C PHE A 136 14.69 -2.52 3.86
N ASN A 137 15.29 -1.41 3.44
CA ASN A 137 16.27 -0.65 4.22
C ASN A 137 15.54 0.36 5.13
N ASP A 138 16.30 1.14 5.89
CA ASP A 138 15.74 2.10 6.84
C ASP A 138 14.92 3.20 6.16
N SER A 139 15.35 3.68 5.00
CA SER A 139 14.60 4.67 4.21
C SER A 139 13.23 4.14 3.80
N GLN A 140 13.18 2.89 3.34
CA GLN A 140 11.93 2.25 2.91
C GLN A 140 11.00 1.99 4.09
N ARG A 141 11.55 1.62 5.24
CA ARG A 141 10.78 1.42 6.47
C ARG A 141 10.22 2.73 7.00
N GLN A 142 11.01 3.78 6.98
CA GLN A 142 10.54 5.11 7.38
C GLN A 142 9.43 5.61 6.45
N ALA A 143 9.59 5.43 5.14
CA ALA A 143 8.57 5.81 4.16
C ALA A 143 7.27 5.03 4.37
N THR A 144 7.36 3.77 4.79
CA THR A 144 6.17 2.96 5.13
C THR A 144 5.47 3.52 6.36
N LYS A 145 6.22 3.93 7.39
CA LYS A 145 5.64 4.61 8.56
C LYS A 145 4.97 5.92 8.16
N ASP A 146 5.59 6.66 7.26
CA ASP A 146 5.02 7.92 6.75
C ASP A 146 3.68 7.67 6.04
N ALA A 147 3.60 6.60 5.24
CA ALA A 147 2.35 6.20 4.59
C ALA A 147 1.26 5.91 5.62
N GLY A 148 1.60 5.19 6.69
CA GLY A 148 0.68 4.92 7.79
C GLY A 148 0.17 6.19 8.44
N LYS A 149 1.07 7.14 8.69
CA LYS A 149 0.71 8.43 9.28
C LYS A 149 -0.23 9.23 8.36
N ILE A 150 0.05 9.25 7.06
CA ILE A 150 -0.81 9.90 6.06
C ILE A 150 -2.20 9.28 6.08
N ALA A 151 -2.29 7.97 6.26
CA ALA A 151 -3.56 7.24 6.35
C ALA A 151 -4.29 7.42 7.68
N GLY A 152 -3.70 8.11 8.65
CA GLY A 152 -4.29 8.33 9.95
C GLY A 152 -4.03 7.23 10.96
N LEU A 153 -2.92 6.50 10.80
CA LEU A 153 -2.52 5.41 11.69
C LEU A 153 -1.24 5.74 12.45
N ASP A 154 -1.21 5.38 13.71
CA ASP A 154 0.02 5.35 14.50
C ASP A 154 0.64 3.97 14.32
N VAL A 155 1.73 3.90 13.56
CA VAL A 155 2.40 2.64 13.25
C VAL A 155 3.31 2.27 14.42
N LYS A 156 2.90 1.27 15.17
CA LYS A 156 3.62 0.84 16.38
C LYS A 156 4.87 0.04 16.07
N ARG A 157 4.81 -0.78 15.03
CA ARG A 157 5.95 -1.60 14.60
C ARG A 157 5.92 -1.82 13.10
N ILE A 158 7.11 -1.95 12.54
CA ILE A 158 7.34 -2.46 11.20
C ILE A 158 7.99 -3.83 11.36
N ILE A 159 7.37 -4.86 10.83
CA ILE A 159 7.84 -6.26 10.95
C ILE A 159 8.11 -6.81 9.56
N ASN A 160 9.19 -7.59 9.42
CA ASN A 160 9.50 -8.25 8.16
C ASN A 160 8.44 -9.31 7.84
N GLU A 161 8.00 -9.37 6.57
CA GLU A 161 7.00 -10.35 6.11
C GLU A 161 7.40 -11.79 6.46
N PRO A 162 8.63 -12.25 6.21
CA PRO A 162 9.04 -13.60 6.63
C PRO A 162 8.97 -13.81 8.14
N THR A 163 9.35 -12.83 8.93
CA THR A 163 9.29 -12.91 10.40
C THR A 163 7.85 -13.00 10.88
N ALA A 164 6.95 -12.20 10.30
CA ALA A 164 5.53 -12.22 10.64
C ALA A 164 4.91 -13.58 10.29
N ALA A 165 5.24 -14.13 9.14
CA ALA A 165 4.78 -15.46 8.72
C ALA A 165 5.28 -16.56 9.66
N ALA A 166 6.55 -16.50 10.06
CA ALA A 166 7.13 -17.46 10.98
C ALA A 166 6.48 -17.41 12.36
N LEU A 167 6.20 -16.18 12.87
CA LEU A 167 5.51 -15.99 14.13
C LEU A 167 4.08 -16.55 14.07
N ALA A 168 3.35 -16.24 13.01
CA ALA A 168 1.98 -16.75 12.83
C ALA A 168 1.96 -18.28 12.77
N TYR A 169 2.89 -18.88 12.05
CA TYR A 169 3.00 -20.33 11.92
C TYR A 169 3.37 -21.00 13.24
N GLY A 170 4.25 -20.37 14.01
CA GLY A 170 4.69 -20.90 15.30
C GLY A 170 3.68 -20.75 16.43
N MET A 171 2.60 -20.00 16.22
CA MET A 171 1.55 -19.78 17.22
C MET A 171 0.42 -20.83 17.14
N ASP A 172 0.46 -21.72 16.19
CA ASP A 172 -0.51 -22.83 16.04
C ASP A 172 -0.20 -24.02 17.03
#